data_1ed3a60b67eb691c2d6f9143a13d4748
#
_entry.id   1ed3a60b67eb691c2d6f9143a13d4748
#
_cell.length_a   1.000
_cell.length_b   1.000
_cell.length_c   1.000
_cell.angle_alpha   90.00
_cell.angle_beta   90.00
_cell.angle_gamma   90.00
#
_symmetry.space_group_name_H-M   'P 1'
#
loop_
_entity.id
_entity.type
_entity.pdbx_description
1 polymer ?
#
loop_
_entity_poly.entity_id
_entity_poly.type
_entity_poly.pdbx_seq_one_letter_code
_entity_poly.pdbx_strand_id
1 'polypeptide(L)'
;MKNQTTRKEKREAEKKINFFEEFLKIRKHFFCNFNQKLKSVNDVRHTSYITYEPDVLLFTMIMKNVSGIHSMNKMTKDFNNDTVINNFSKVLGYNDLEEIPHYDTINNFLKKLPISELEKIRIYMIKALMRKRCLEKYRLLDKYWCIAIDGTHLVSFDEKHCENCLKKEYHDKDTDEVAKTVYYHVVLEAKLIVGDMALSIATEFVENESGSYSKQDCEIKASKRLAEKLKKSFPRLPICLLGDSLYSCEPLYEVCKQNNWKFIFRFKEGRARTLWSEFEEIKKIECHKVKNHKYVNDIEYHKIDLNIAETTVTVNTSKEEKTELTFIFVTDIKITDRNIEQIFNAGRSRWKIENQGFNNQKNIRYNITHMCCLDNTAMKNHYLLVQISDIIRQLLEHGSVAIRQLKLGIKEISSRILESFRRDTLTSEDISNLKQHIKIRDL
;
A
#
# COMPACT_ATOMS: atom_id res chain seq x y z
N MET A 1 -11.45 -9.89 -36.49
CA MET A 1 -11.66 -11.20 -35.80
C MET A 1 -10.56 -11.37 -34.77
N LYS A 2 -10.87 -11.32 -33.46
CA LYS A 2 -9.88 -11.65 -32.41
C LYS A 2 -9.75 -13.17 -32.40
N ASN A 3 -8.59 -13.70 -32.78
CA ASN A 3 -8.27 -15.12 -32.65
C ASN A 3 -8.44 -15.51 -31.16
N GLN A 4 -9.51 -16.22 -30.87
CA GLN A 4 -9.71 -16.80 -29.52
C GLN A 4 -8.73 -17.99 -29.40
N THR A 5 -7.65 -17.78 -28.68
CA THR A 5 -6.72 -18.86 -28.30
C THR A 5 -7.48 -19.96 -27.56
N THR A 6 -7.28 -21.21 -27.96
CA THR A 6 -7.92 -22.38 -27.33
C THR A 6 -7.43 -22.57 -25.89
N ARG A 7 -8.21 -23.28 -25.06
CA ARG A 7 -7.78 -23.65 -23.68
C ARG A 7 -6.45 -24.41 -23.66
N LYS A 8 -6.19 -25.24 -24.69
CA LYS A 8 -4.94 -26.00 -24.81
C LYS A 8 -3.76 -25.06 -25.09
N GLU A 9 -3.89 -24.15 -26.05
CA GLU A 9 -2.84 -23.16 -26.39
C GLU A 9 -2.53 -22.25 -25.21
N LYS A 10 -3.54 -21.85 -24.41
CA LYS A 10 -3.32 -21.08 -23.17
C LYS A 10 -2.48 -21.87 -22.17
N ARG A 11 -2.81 -23.13 -21.91
CA ARG A 11 -2.06 -24.00 -20.97
C ARG A 11 -0.61 -24.25 -21.46
N GLU A 12 -0.41 -24.37 -22.74
CA GLU A 12 0.95 -24.56 -23.32
C GLU A 12 1.77 -23.25 -23.24
N ALA A 13 1.13 -22.09 -23.43
CA ALA A 13 1.76 -20.79 -23.25
C ALA A 13 2.13 -20.55 -21.77
N GLU A 14 1.24 -20.90 -20.83
CA GLU A 14 1.48 -20.82 -19.39
C GLU A 14 2.70 -21.65 -18.95
N LYS A 15 2.86 -22.87 -19.48
CA LYS A 15 3.98 -23.76 -19.15
C LYS A 15 5.35 -23.22 -19.61
N LYS A 16 5.38 -22.30 -20.56
CA LYS A 16 6.61 -21.70 -21.09
C LYS A 16 7.08 -20.47 -20.31
N ILE A 17 6.26 -19.94 -19.39
CA ILE A 17 6.58 -18.72 -18.65
C ILE A 17 7.19 -19.10 -17.30
N ASN A 18 8.44 -18.70 -17.08
CA ASN A 18 9.05 -18.74 -15.76
C ASN A 18 8.63 -17.49 -14.97
N PHE A 19 7.74 -17.66 -13.99
CA PHE A 19 7.16 -16.55 -13.20
C PHE A 19 8.19 -15.93 -12.25
N PHE A 20 9.16 -16.70 -11.79
CA PHE A 20 10.26 -16.15 -10.99
C PHE A 20 11.18 -15.26 -11.85
N GLU A 21 11.48 -15.67 -13.08
CA GLU A 21 12.22 -14.84 -14.03
C GLU A 21 11.45 -13.53 -14.34
N GLU A 22 10.13 -13.58 -14.56
CA GLU A 22 9.30 -12.40 -14.76
C GLU A 22 9.36 -11.45 -13.53
N PHE A 23 9.34 -11.99 -12.33
CA PHE A 23 9.55 -11.20 -11.10
C PHE A 23 10.93 -10.51 -11.10
N LEU A 24 11.99 -11.22 -11.50
CA LEU A 24 13.33 -10.66 -11.59
C LEU A 24 13.44 -9.57 -12.67
N LYS A 25 12.78 -9.75 -13.82
CA LYS A 25 12.70 -8.74 -14.90
C LYS A 25 12.06 -7.45 -14.41
N ILE A 26 10.91 -7.53 -13.74
CA ILE A 26 10.22 -6.38 -13.12
C ILE A 26 11.14 -5.69 -12.12
N ARG A 27 11.72 -6.44 -11.19
CA ARG A 27 12.62 -5.92 -10.18
C ARG A 27 13.84 -5.21 -10.79
N LYS A 28 14.50 -5.83 -11.76
CA LYS A 28 15.67 -5.26 -12.44
C LYS A 28 15.30 -4.00 -13.23
N HIS A 29 14.16 -4.02 -13.92
CA HIS A 29 13.71 -2.90 -14.72
C HIS A 29 13.42 -1.64 -13.88
N PHE A 30 12.67 -1.79 -12.79
CA PHE A 30 12.27 -0.63 -11.97
C PHE A 30 13.30 -0.28 -10.90
N PHE A 31 14.00 -1.26 -10.36
CA PHE A 31 14.83 -1.14 -9.18
C PHE A 31 16.22 -1.76 -9.39
N CYS A 32 17.01 -1.22 -10.34
CA CYS A 32 18.30 -1.79 -10.74
C CYS A 32 19.29 -1.98 -9.57
N ASN A 33 19.27 -1.09 -8.56
CA ASN A 33 20.15 -1.16 -7.39
C ASN A 33 19.49 -1.85 -6.18
N PHE A 34 18.43 -2.63 -6.37
CA PHE A 34 17.63 -3.18 -5.27
C PHE A 34 18.45 -4.07 -4.33
N ASN A 35 19.23 -5.02 -4.85
CA ASN A 35 20.08 -5.90 -4.04
C ASN A 35 21.10 -5.08 -3.21
N GLN A 36 21.73 -4.08 -3.84
CA GLN A 36 22.65 -3.20 -3.14
C GLN A 36 21.95 -2.44 -1.99
N LYS A 37 20.68 -2.02 -2.18
CA LYS A 37 19.90 -1.38 -1.13
C LYS A 37 19.55 -2.34 0.01
N LEU A 38 19.24 -3.59 -0.29
CA LEU A 38 19.05 -4.61 0.75
C LEU A 38 20.33 -4.89 1.53
N LYS A 39 21.48 -4.97 0.85
CA LYS A 39 22.79 -5.21 1.48
C LYS A 39 23.27 -4.02 2.31
N SER A 40 22.91 -2.80 1.95
CA SER A 40 23.39 -1.56 2.57
C SER A 40 22.57 -1.09 3.78
N VAL A 41 21.62 -1.90 4.29
CA VAL A 41 20.92 -1.56 5.53
C VAL A 41 21.89 -1.54 6.71
N ASN A 42 21.60 -0.67 7.69
CA ASN A 42 22.41 -0.61 8.90
C ASN A 42 22.16 -1.86 9.76
N ASP A 43 23.07 -2.83 9.66
CA ASP A 43 23.02 -4.06 10.45
C ASP A 43 23.69 -3.82 11.82
N VAL A 44 22.90 -3.90 12.87
CA VAL A 44 23.37 -3.68 14.25
C VAL A 44 23.93 -4.95 14.91
N ARG A 45 23.96 -6.08 14.18
CA ARG A 45 24.57 -7.32 14.68
C ARG A 45 26.09 -7.19 14.72
N HIS A 46 26.72 -7.84 15.69
CA HIS A 46 28.18 -7.92 15.74
C HIS A 46 28.70 -8.77 14.57
N THR A 47 29.72 -8.29 13.88
CA THR A 47 30.25 -8.90 12.63
C THR A 47 30.62 -10.38 12.78
N SER A 48 31.16 -10.80 13.94
CA SER A 48 31.52 -12.20 14.21
C SER A 48 30.31 -13.15 14.33
N TYR A 49 29.09 -12.64 14.42
CA TYR A 49 27.86 -13.44 14.52
C TYR A 49 27.01 -13.37 13.26
N ILE A 50 27.53 -12.79 12.18
CA ILE A 50 26.81 -12.68 10.90
C ILE A 50 27.07 -13.92 10.06
N THR A 51 26.14 -14.87 10.07
CA THR A 51 26.13 -16.02 9.17
C THR A 51 25.51 -15.64 7.82
N TYR A 52 24.45 -14.83 7.85
CA TYR A 52 23.74 -14.36 6.66
C TYR A 52 23.75 -12.84 6.58
N GLU A 53 24.18 -12.32 5.44
CA GLU A 53 24.13 -10.88 5.16
C GLU A 53 22.68 -10.35 5.14
N PRO A 54 22.45 -9.05 5.38
CA PRO A 54 21.10 -8.48 5.42
C PRO A 54 20.27 -8.72 4.17
N ASP A 55 20.88 -8.69 2.99
CA ASP A 55 20.16 -8.92 1.72
C ASP A 55 19.63 -10.33 1.61
N VAL A 56 20.33 -11.36 2.12
CA VAL A 56 19.85 -12.74 2.15
C VAL A 56 18.59 -12.82 3.01
N LEU A 57 18.63 -12.25 4.24
CA LEU A 57 17.49 -12.25 5.17
C LEU A 57 16.27 -11.50 4.60
N LEU A 58 16.50 -10.30 4.08
CA LEU A 58 15.44 -9.46 3.55
C LEU A 58 14.86 -10.00 2.24
N PHE A 59 15.71 -10.53 1.34
CA PHE A 59 15.24 -11.12 0.10
C PHE A 59 14.45 -12.41 0.33
N THR A 60 14.83 -13.21 1.34
CA THR A 60 14.05 -14.37 1.79
C THR A 60 12.63 -13.96 2.17
N MET A 61 12.48 -12.87 2.94
CA MET A 61 11.18 -12.37 3.33
C MET A 61 10.37 -11.82 2.14
N ILE A 62 11.02 -11.13 1.21
CA ILE A 62 10.37 -10.65 0.00
C ILE A 62 9.87 -11.83 -0.84
N MET A 63 10.69 -12.87 -1.02
CA MET A 63 10.30 -14.07 -1.77
C MET A 63 9.17 -14.84 -1.07
N LYS A 64 9.22 -14.97 0.28
CA LYS A 64 8.10 -15.51 1.07
C LYS A 64 6.80 -14.79 0.74
N ASN A 65 6.82 -13.45 0.79
CA ASN A 65 5.63 -12.63 0.57
C ASN A 65 5.11 -12.78 -0.87
N VAL A 66 5.95 -12.56 -1.89
CA VAL A 66 5.50 -12.62 -3.30
C VAL A 66 5.03 -14.01 -3.73
N SER A 67 5.55 -15.05 -3.09
CA SER A 67 5.14 -16.44 -3.27
C SER A 67 3.86 -16.83 -2.51
N GLY A 68 3.26 -15.89 -1.76
CA GLY A 68 2.02 -16.13 -1.00
C GLY A 68 2.17 -17.11 0.16
N ILE A 69 3.37 -17.26 0.72
CA ILE A 69 3.61 -18.09 1.89
C ILE A 69 3.32 -17.26 3.14
N HIS A 70 2.30 -17.64 3.90
CA HIS A 70 1.89 -16.91 5.10
C HIS A 70 2.71 -17.32 6.34
N SER A 71 3.03 -18.60 6.48
CA SER A 71 3.75 -19.15 7.64
C SER A 71 5.28 -19.05 7.48
N MET A 72 5.96 -18.60 8.53
CA MET A 72 7.42 -18.56 8.59
C MET A 72 8.04 -19.97 8.58
N ASN A 73 7.45 -20.92 9.32
CA ASN A 73 7.90 -22.33 9.31
C ASN A 73 7.74 -22.96 7.92
N LYS A 74 6.59 -22.70 7.25
CA LYS A 74 6.39 -23.19 5.87
C LYS A 74 7.44 -22.61 4.91
N MET A 75 7.79 -21.34 5.04
CA MET A 75 8.87 -20.71 4.26
C MET A 75 10.19 -21.45 4.43
N THR A 76 10.61 -21.70 5.67
CA THR A 76 11.87 -22.43 5.94
C THR A 76 11.88 -23.81 5.27
N LYS A 77 10.75 -24.55 5.35
CA LYS A 77 10.64 -25.87 4.71
C LYS A 77 10.60 -25.80 3.18
N ASP A 78 9.87 -24.85 2.61
CA ASP A 78 9.68 -24.73 1.16
C ASP A 78 10.93 -24.19 0.45
N PHE A 79 11.77 -23.40 1.13
CA PHE A 79 12.92 -22.74 0.51
C PHE A 79 14.25 -23.51 0.68
N ASN A 80 14.37 -24.44 1.62
CA ASN A 80 15.57 -25.24 1.78
C ASN A 80 15.58 -26.44 0.81
N ASN A 81 15.84 -26.14 -0.47
CA ASN A 81 16.12 -27.10 -1.52
C ASN A 81 17.17 -26.52 -2.48
N ASP A 82 17.92 -27.39 -3.17
CA ASP A 82 19.07 -27.02 -3.99
C ASP A 82 18.75 -25.99 -5.06
N THR A 83 17.58 -26.10 -5.71
CA THR A 83 17.17 -25.15 -6.75
C THR A 83 16.96 -23.74 -6.17
N VAL A 84 16.29 -23.62 -5.04
CA VAL A 84 16.07 -22.33 -4.38
C VAL A 84 17.37 -21.72 -3.89
N ILE A 85 18.24 -22.52 -3.25
CA ILE A 85 19.56 -22.08 -2.77
C ILE A 85 20.40 -21.56 -3.95
N ASN A 86 20.46 -22.31 -5.05
CA ASN A 86 21.16 -21.88 -6.27
C ASN A 86 20.55 -20.58 -6.84
N ASN A 87 19.23 -20.46 -6.90
CA ASN A 87 18.56 -19.27 -7.39
C ASN A 87 18.86 -18.04 -6.51
N PHE A 88 18.89 -18.19 -5.18
CA PHE A 88 19.32 -17.14 -4.27
C PHE A 88 20.76 -16.72 -4.51
N SER A 89 21.68 -17.70 -4.58
CA SER A 89 23.10 -17.48 -4.84
C SER A 89 23.32 -16.68 -6.11
N LYS A 90 22.68 -17.08 -7.21
CA LYS A 90 22.75 -16.40 -8.50
C LYS A 90 22.18 -14.98 -8.46
N VAL A 91 21.01 -14.78 -7.82
CA VAL A 91 20.31 -13.49 -7.78
C VAL A 91 21.04 -12.49 -6.89
N LEU A 92 21.62 -12.92 -5.78
CA LEU A 92 22.31 -12.07 -4.80
C LEU A 92 23.82 -11.99 -5.04
N GLY A 93 24.38 -12.90 -5.84
CA GLY A 93 25.81 -12.92 -6.17
C GLY A 93 26.69 -13.62 -5.11
N TYR A 94 26.15 -14.62 -4.41
CA TYR A 94 26.88 -15.47 -3.48
C TYR A 94 27.30 -16.77 -4.15
N ASN A 95 28.46 -17.33 -3.75
CA ASN A 95 28.96 -18.61 -4.23
C ASN A 95 28.91 -19.71 -3.17
N ASP A 96 28.75 -19.31 -1.92
CA ASP A 96 28.92 -20.13 -0.71
C ASP A 96 27.65 -20.25 0.13
N LEU A 97 26.48 -19.95 -0.45
CA LEU A 97 25.22 -20.10 0.26
C LEU A 97 24.81 -21.58 0.26
N GLU A 98 24.88 -22.21 1.44
CA GLU A 98 24.57 -23.64 1.62
C GLU A 98 23.11 -23.88 1.99
N GLU A 99 22.46 -22.92 2.67
CA GLU A 99 21.06 -23.03 3.11
C GLU A 99 20.37 -21.66 3.15
N ILE A 100 19.05 -21.68 3.19
CA ILE A 100 18.22 -20.47 3.39
C ILE A 100 18.04 -20.23 4.90
N PRO A 101 18.10 -18.98 5.37
CA PRO A 101 18.00 -18.65 6.79
C PRO A 101 16.75 -19.23 7.45
N HIS A 102 16.94 -19.83 8.63
CA HIS A 102 15.82 -20.23 9.47
C HIS A 102 15.00 -19.01 9.92
N TYR A 103 13.71 -19.20 10.12
CA TYR A 103 12.81 -18.10 10.47
C TYR A 103 13.17 -17.40 11.79
N ASP A 104 13.77 -18.09 12.77
CA ASP A 104 14.24 -17.48 14.01
C ASP A 104 15.40 -16.51 13.77
N THR A 105 16.33 -16.87 12.87
CA THR A 105 17.44 -16.00 12.47
C THR A 105 16.90 -14.71 11.86
N ILE A 106 15.90 -14.84 10.96
CA ILE A 106 15.24 -13.68 10.34
C ILE A 106 14.52 -12.83 11.39
N ASN A 107 13.74 -13.44 12.29
CA ASN A 107 13.01 -12.71 13.31
C ASN A 107 13.97 -12.00 14.29
N ASN A 108 15.06 -12.64 14.69
CA ASN A 108 16.08 -12.04 15.56
C ASN A 108 16.80 -10.86 14.90
N PHE A 109 17.01 -10.90 13.59
CA PHE A 109 17.49 -9.76 12.83
C PHE A 109 16.44 -8.63 12.77
N LEU A 110 15.18 -8.95 12.44
CA LEU A 110 14.12 -7.96 12.34
C LEU A 110 13.76 -7.27 13.66
N LYS A 111 13.94 -7.93 14.81
CA LYS A 111 13.82 -7.32 16.15
C LYS A 111 14.80 -6.17 16.36
N LYS A 112 15.97 -6.25 15.76
CA LYS A 112 17.07 -5.29 15.94
C LYS A 112 17.19 -4.29 14.79
N LEU A 113 16.62 -4.59 13.62
CA LEU A 113 16.68 -3.73 12.43
C LEU A 113 15.92 -2.43 12.68
N PRO A 114 16.56 -1.25 12.58
CA PRO A 114 15.84 0.02 12.64
C PRO A 114 14.78 0.12 11.54
N ILE A 115 13.56 0.48 11.93
CA ILE A 115 12.40 0.59 11.02
C ILE A 115 12.70 1.51 9.83
N SER A 116 13.47 2.57 10.08
CA SER A 116 13.90 3.54 9.06
C SER A 116 14.66 2.92 7.88
N GLU A 117 15.31 1.78 8.07
CA GLU A 117 16.07 1.12 6.99
C GLU A 117 15.13 0.59 5.90
N LEU A 118 14.04 -0.05 6.27
CA LEU A 118 13.03 -0.51 5.31
C LEU A 118 12.25 0.66 4.70
N GLU A 119 12.00 1.72 5.47
CA GLU A 119 11.43 2.95 4.92
C GLU A 119 12.34 3.60 3.85
N LYS A 120 13.66 3.63 4.05
CA LYS A 120 14.64 4.10 3.05
C LYS A 120 14.56 3.28 1.75
N ILE A 121 14.43 1.95 1.84
CA ILE A 121 14.29 1.07 0.68
C ILE A 121 12.99 1.42 -0.08
N ARG A 122 11.86 1.52 0.62
CA ARG A 122 10.58 1.90 0.00
C ARG A 122 10.64 3.28 -0.66
N ILE A 123 11.22 4.28 0.00
CA ILE A 123 11.42 5.63 -0.57
C ILE A 123 12.27 5.56 -1.84
N TYR A 124 13.34 4.76 -1.84
CA TYR A 124 14.14 4.51 -3.04
C TYR A 124 13.28 3.95 -4.18
N MET A 125 12.43 2.95 -3.90
CA MET A 125 11.57 2.32 -4.90
C MET A 125 10.58 3.33 -5.50
N ILE A 126 9.89 4.10 -4.69
CA ILE A 126 8.94 5.13 -5.17
C ILE A 126 9.67 6.19 -5.99
N LYS A 127 10.83 6.69 -5.53
CA LYS A 127 11.64 7.65 -6.30
C LYS A 127 12.12 7.07 -7.63
N ALA A 128 12.45 5.78 -7.68
CA ALA A 128 12.85 5.10 -8.91
C ALA A 128 11.69 5.02 -9.91
N LEU A 129 10.48 4.69 -9.46
CA LEU A 129 9.27 4.68 -10.29
C LEU A 129 8.96 6.07 -10.86
N MET A 130 9.04 7.12 -10.03
CA MET A 130 8.79 8.50 -10.48
C MET A 130 9.79 8.94 -11.54
N ARG A 131 11.08 8.59 -11.41
CA ARG A 131 12.12 8.91 -12.43
C ARG A 131 11.84 8.22 -13.77
N LYS A 132 11.19 7.08 -13.79
CA LYS A 132 10.81 6.36 -15.03
C LYS A 132 9.71 7.06 -15.82
N ARG A 133 8.99 8.02 -15.23
CA ARG A 133 7.89 8.80 -15.83
C ARG A 133 6.75 7.95 -16.45
N CYS A 134 6.73 6.65 -16.18
CA CYS A 134 5.70 5.74 -16.73
C CYS A 134 4.33 5.90 -16.07
N LEU A 135 4.25 6.59 -14.94
CA LEU A 135 3.03 6.80 -14.17
C LEU A 135 2.45 8.22 -14.30
N GLU A 136 3.07 9.11 -15.07
CA GLU A 136 2.67 10.54 -15.14
C GLU A 136 1.26 10.76 -15.67
N LYS A 137 0.75 9.88 -16.51
CA LYS A 137 -0.64 9.95 -17.04
C LYS A 137 -1.73 9.80 -15.97
N TYR A 138 -1.37 9.35 -14.75
CA TYR A 138 -2.30 9.21 -13.64
C TYR A 138 -2.36 10.44 -12.72
N ARG A 139 -1.64 11.50 -13.06
CA ARG A 139 -1.69 12.73 -12.27
C ARG A 139 -3.03 13.45 -12.46
N LEU A 140 -3.62 13.84 -11.36
CA LEU A 140 -4.82 14.67 -11.35
C LEU A 140 -4.47 16.05 -11.95
N LEU A 141 -5.27 16.51 -12.92
CA LEU A 141 -5.06 17.77 -13.64
C LEU A 141 -3.64 17.89 -14.23
N ASP A 142 -3.06 16.78 -14.69
CA ASP A 142 -1.70 16.64 -15.21
C ASP A 142 -0.60 17.14 -14.26
N LYS A 143 -0.93 17.40 -13.01
CA LYS A 143 -0.04 18.01 -12.02
C LYS A 143 0.11 17.20 -10.73
N TYR A 144 -0.98 16.83 -10.09
CA TYR A 144 -0.96 16.30 -8.72
C TYR A 144 -0.94 14.79 -8.66
N TRP A 145 -0.12 14.24 -7.78
CA TRP A 145 -0.14 12.82 -7.44
C TRP A 145 -1.22 12.56 -6.39
N CYS A 146 -2.17 11.71 -6.71
CA CYS A 146 -3.21 11.29 -5.78
C CYS A 146 -2.64 10.32 -4.75
N ILE A 147 -2.64 10.71 -3.48
CA ILE A 147 -2.20 9.89 -2.36
C ILE A 147 -3.39 9.67 -1.44
N ALA A 148 -3.87 8.43 -1.38
CA ALA A 148 -4.93 8.05 -0.46
C ALA A 148 -4.33 7.72 0.92
N ILE A 149 -4.97 8.23 1.98
CA ILE A 149 -4.65 7.88 3.37
C ILE A 149 -5.80 7.13 4.00
N ASP A 150 -5.50 6.08 4.75
CA ASP A 150 -6.48 5.31 5.49
C ASP A 150 -5.81 4.45 6.55
N GLY A 151 -6.54 4.16 7.64
CA GLY A 151 -6.09 3.31 8.73
C GLY A 151 -6.53 1.85 8.55
N THR A 152 -5.74 0.92 9.07
CA THR A 152 -6.13 -0.48 9.10
C THR A 152 -5.64 -1.19 10.36
N HIS A 153 -6.51 -2.02 10.93
CA HIS A 153 -6.14 -2.91 12.02
C HIS A 153 -5.19 -4.00 11.52
N LEU A 154 -4.12 -4.25 12.29
CA LEU A 154 -3.17 -5.33 12.04
C LEU A 154 -3.52 -6.56 12.87
N VAL A 155 -3.57 -6.42 14.18
CA VAL A 155 -3.78 -7.53 15.10
C VAL A 155 -4.49 -7.04 16.36
N SER A 156 -5.23 -7.94 17.01
CA SER A 156 -5.92 -7.69 18.27
C SER A 156 -5.61 -8.80 19.27
N PHE A 157 -5.59 -8.43 20.56
CA PHE A 157 -5.32 -9.30 21.70
C PHE A 157 -6.36 -9.08 22.79
N ASP A 158 -6.69 -10.12 23.52
CA ASP A 158 -7.59 -10.03 24.70
C ASP A 158 -6.84 -9.51 25.95
N GLU A 159 -5.50 -9.61 25.95
CA GLU A 159 -4.63 -9.08 27.00
C GLU A 159 -3.63 -8.06 26.45
N LYS A 160 -3.13 -7.16 27.31
CA LYS A 160 -2.13 -6.15 26.93
C LYS A 160 -0.83 -6.82 26.49
N HIS A 161 -0.54 -6.71 25.20
CA HIS A 161 0.62 -7.38 24.58
C HIS A 161 1.92 -6.58 24.72
N CYS A 162 1.85 -5.25 24.59
CA CYS A 162 3.01 -4.36 24.71
C CYS A 162 2.58 -2.97 25.20
N GLU A 163 3.54 -2.10 25.49
CA GLU A 163 3.27 -0.75 25.98
C GLU A 163 2.62 0.15 24.90
N ASN A 164 2.90 -0.14 23.64
CA ASN A 164 2.42 0.65 22.50
C ASN A 164 0.99 0.29 22.06
N CYS A 165 0.39 -0.80 22.59
CA CYS A 165 -0.95 -1.22 22.24
C CYS A 165 -1.99 -0.11 22.47
N LEU A 166 -2.86 0.07 21.49
CA LEU A 166 -4.11 0.79 21.68
C LEU A 166 -5.09 -0.09 22.45
N LYS A 167 -6.03 0.54 23.18
CA LYS A 167 -7.04 -0.11 24.01
C LYS A 167 -8.43 0.32 23.58
N LYS A 168 -9.35 -0.62 23.53
CA LYS A 168 -10.78 -0.34 23.36
C LYS A 168 -11.57 -1.14 24.37
N GLU A 169 -12.41 -0.45 25.13
CA GLU A 169 -13.35 -1.03 26.07
C GLU A 169 -14.74 -1.10 25.45
N TYR A 170 -15.40 -2.22 25.64
CA TYR A 170 -16.77 -2.46 25.28
C TYR A 170 -17.55 -2.55 26.59
N HIS A 171 -18.55 -1.69 26.74
CA HIS A 171 -19.40 -1.67 27.91
C HIS A 171 -20.65 -2.50 27.67
N ASP A 172 -21.13 -3.14 28.72
CA ASP A 172 -22.45 -3.74 28.75
C ASP A 172 -23.49 -2.62 28.61
N LYS A 173 -24.55 -2.88 27.84
CA LYS A 173 -25.55 -1.88 27.51
C LYS A 173 -26.49 -1.52 28.70
N ASP A 174 -26.64 -2.46 29.65
CA ASP A 174 -27.58 -2.36 30.72
C ASP A 174 -26.91 -1.87 32.01
N THR A 175 -25.67 -2.27 32.27
CA THR A 175 -24.91 -1.97 33.49
C THR A 175 -23.87 -0.88 33.35
N ASP A 176 -23.51 -0.50 32.10
CA ASP A 176 -22.38 0.37 31.74
C ASP A 176 -21.01 -0.11 32.27
N GLU A 177 -20.94 -1.35 32.78
CA GLU A 177 -19.69 -1.96 33.20
C GLU A 177 -18.86 -2.43 32.01
N VAL A 178 -17.53 -2.50 32.15
CA VAL A 178 -16.63 -2.98 31.11
C VAL A 178 -16.83 -4.48 30.90
N ALA A 179 -17.56 -4.87 29.87
CA ALA A 179 -17.80 -6.26 29.50
C ALA A 179 -16.59 -6.92 28.82
N LYS A 180 -15.83 -6.16 28.01
CA LYS A 180 -14.65 -6.67 27.29
C LYS A 180 -13.65 -5.55 27.03
N THR A 181 -12.37 -5.85 27.22
CA THR A 181 -11.24 -5.00 26.78
C THR A 181 -10.50 -5.68 25.65
N VAL A 182 -10.21 -4.93 24.59
CA VAL A 182 -9.41 -5.41 23.46
C VAL A 182 -8.21 -4.50 23.26
N TYR A 183 -7.03 -5.08 23.17
CA TYR A 183 -5.78 -4.40 22.82
C TYR A 183 -5.46 -4.65 21.36
N TYR A 184 -4.97 -3.64 20.65
CA TYR A 184 -4.78 -3.78 19.22
C TYR A 184 -3.69 -2.85 18.67
N HIS A 185 -3.20 -3.19 17.47
CA HIS A 185 -2.31 -2.35 16.69
C HIS A 185 -2.99 -1.90 15.41
N VAL A 186 -2.81 -0.62 15.08
CA VAL A 186 -3.31 0.03 13.87
C VAL A 186 -2.15 0.64 13.11
N VAL A 187 -2.23 0.60 11.81
CA VAL A 187 -1.31 1.30 10.93
C VAL A 187 -2.09 2.24 10.03
N LEU A 188 -1.56 3.45 9.87
CA LEU A 188 -2.01 4.44 8.90
C LEU A 188 -1.09 4.39 7.69
N GLU A 189 -1.64 4.15 6.51
CA GLU A 189 -0.91 4.11 5.25
C GLU A 189 -1.22 5.31 4.38
N ALA A 190 -0.20 5.80 3.70
CA ALA A 190 -0.33 6.64 2.52
C ALA A 190 0.00 5.79 1.29
N LYS A 191 -0.94 5.67 0.37
CA LYS A 191 -0.75 4.93 -0.89
C LYS A 191 -0.90 5.82 -2.11
N LEU A 192 0.10 5.76 -2.99
CA LEU A 192 0.07 6.39 -4.29
C LEU A 192 -0.91 5.62 -5.19
N ILE A 193 -1.95 6.29 -5.64
CA ILE A 193 -2.98 5.70 -6.51
C ILE A 193 -2.62 5.94 -7.98
N VAL A 194 -2.34 4.88 -8.70
CA VAL A 194 -1.92 4.93 -10.11
C VAL A 194 -2.60 3.80 -10.90
N GLY A 195 -3.58 4.16 -11.71
CA GLY A 195 -4.44 3.15 -12.35
C GLY A 195 -5.09 2.26 -11.30
N ASP A 196 -5.01 0.95 -11.46
CA ASP A 196 -5.54 -0.03 -10.50
C ASP A 196 -4.54 -0.44 -9.41
N MET A 197 -3.41 0.26 -9.32
CA MET A 197 -2.42 0.04 -8.26
C MET A 197 -2.58 1.04 -7.12
N ALA A 198 -2.32 0.55 -5.88
CA ALA A 198 -2.24 1.33 -4.66
C ALA A 198 -0.89 1.07 -3.97
N LEU A 199 0.13 1.84 -4.35
CA LEU A 199 1.51 1.62 -3.94
C LEU A 199 1.84 2.34 -2.63
N SER A 200 2.33 1.63 -1.62
CA SER A 200 2.71 2.22 -0.34
C SER A 200 3.83 3.25 -0.52
N ILE A 201 3.61 4.48 -0.06
CA ILE A 201 4.58 5.58 -0.12
C ILE A 201 5.07 6.01 1.26
N ALA A 202 4.22 5.93 2.28
CA ALA A 202 4.58 6.17 3.68
C ALA A 202 3.68 5.38 4.62
N THR A 203 4.20 5.07 5.80
CA THR A 203 3.54 4.32 6.87
C THR A 203 3.72 5.04 8.18
N GLU A 204 2.66 5.12 8.98
CA GLU A 204 2.72 5.56 10.36
C GLU A 204 1.99 4.56 11.25
N PHE A 205 2.63 4.12 12.33
CA PHE A 205 1.98 3.25 13.31
C PHE A 205 1.22 4.10 14.32
N VAL A 206 -0.07 3.80 14.49
CA VAL A 206 -0.92 4.45 15.50
C VAL A 206 -0.71 3.70 16.80
N GLU A 207 0.05 4.30 17.71
CA GLU A 207 0.47 3.65 18.92
C GLU A 207 0.74 4.64 20.04
N ASN A 208 0.57 4.21 21.28
CA ASN A 208 0.93 5.01 22.43
C ASN A 208 2.45 5.10 22.54
N GLU A 209 2.96 6.27 22.92
CA GLU A 209 4.41 6.51 23.06
C GLU A 209 5.02 5.70 24.21
N SER A 210 4.25 5.47 25.28
CA SER A 210 4.65 4.71 26.46
C SER A 210 3.46 4.05 27.13
N GLY A 211 3.70 3.24 28.14
CA GLY A 211 2.65 2.60 28.95
C GLY A 211 1.80 3.60 29.76
N SER A 212 2.30 4.83 30.00
CA SER A 212 1.57 5.91 30.66
C SER A 212 1.30 7.05 29.68
N TYR A 213 0.04 7.29 29.36
CA TYR A 213 -0.41 8.35 28.44
C TYR A 213 -1.66 9.02 29.01
N SER A 214 -1.76 10.32 28.84
CA SER A 214 -2.95 11.10 29.22
C SER A 214 -4.12 10.90 28.26
N LYS A 215 -3.81 10.71 26.96
CA LYS A 215 -4.78 10.46 25.89
C LYS A 215 -4.16 9.54 24.84
N GLN A 216 -4.83 8.42 24.60
CA GLN A 216 -4.45 7.44 23.60
C GLN A 216 -4.25 8.08 22.21
N ASP A 217 -3.30 7.55 21.45
CA ASP A 217 -3.06 7.96 20.06
C ASP A 217 -4.26 7.65 19.16
N CYS A 218 -4.37 8.38 18.05
CA CYS A 218 -5.46 8.23 17.09
C CYS A 218 -5.00 8.56 15.66
N GLU A 219 -5.80 8.15 14.70
CA GLU A 219 -5.51 8.34 13.27
C GLU A 219 -5.28 9.81 12.89
N ILE A 220 -5.98 10.77 13.51
CA ILE A 220 -5.76 12.20 13.22
C ILE A 220 -4.40 12.69 13.70
N LYS A 221 -3.94 12.24 14.89
CA LYS A 221 -2.57 12.55 15.33
C LYS A 221 -1.54 11.88 14.45
N ALA A 222 -1.75 10.61 14.14
CA ALA A 222 -0.88 9.83 13.26
C ALA A 222 -0.82 10.42 11.85
N SER A 223 -1.91 10.97 11.30
CA SER A 223 -1.93 11.57 9.97
C SER A 223 -1.05 12.82 9.86
N LYS A 224 -0.88 13.58 10.94
CA LYS A 224 0.07 14.71 10.98
C LYS A 224 1.52 14.21 10.89
N ARG A 225 1.88 13.19 11.68
CA ARG A 225 3.21 12.56 11.62
C ARG A 225 3.48 11.92 10.25
N LEU A 226 2.45 11.28 9.66
CA LEU A 226 2.53 10.73 8.31
C LEU A 226 2.79 11.81 7.26
N ALA A 227 2.14 12.98 7.37
CA ALA A 227 2.34 14.12 6.49
C ALA A 227 3.77 14.67 6.60
N GLU A 228 4.32 14.77 7.81
CA GLU A 228 5.72 15.16 8.04
C GLU A 228 6.70 14.18 7.38
N LYS A 229 6.47 12.86 7.54
CA LYS A 229 7.25 11.82 6.85
C LYS A 229 7.18 11.95 5.33
N LEU A 230 6.00 12.18 4.78
CA LEU A 230 5.78 12.39 3.35
C LEU A 230 6.55 13.65 2.87
N LYS A 231 6.39 14.76 3.56
CA LYS A 231 7.08 16.01 3.19
C LYS A 231 8.59 15.88 3.26
N LYS A 232 9.13 15.25 4.29
CA LYS A 232 10.56 14.98 4.44
C LYS A 232 11.09 14.08 3.31
N SER A 233 10.35 13.04 2.95
CA SER A 233 10.78 12.05 1.94
C SER A 233 10.64 12.57 0.51
N PHE A 234 9.62 13.39 0.26
CA PHE A 234 9.23 13.90 -1.05
C PHE A 234 8.94 15.42 -1.02
N PRO A 235 9.92 16.26 -0.71
CA PRO A 235 9.70 17.68 -0.37
C PRO A 235 9.09 18.52 -1.51
N ARG A 236 9.29 18.12 -2.76
CA ARG A 236 8.81 18.84 -3.96
C ARG A 236 7.67 18.13 -4.70
N LEU A 237 7.14 17.02 -4.15
CA LEU A 237 6.08 16.27 -4.80
C LEU A 237 4.76 17.05 -4.73
N PRO A 238 4.13 17.37 -5.87
CA PRO A 238 2.81 17.99 -5.88
C PRO A 238 1.76 16.92 -5.52
N ILE A 239 1.29 16.94 -4.28
CA ILE A 239 0.37 15.95 -3.73
C ILE A 239 -1.06 16.48 -3.77
N CYS A 240 -2.02 15.62 -4.13
CA CYS A 240 -3.42 15.72 -3.78
C CYS A 240 -3.76 14.61 -2.81
N LEU A 241 -4.05 14.96 -1.56
CA LEU A 241 -4.36 14.01 -0.51
C LEU A 241 -5.83 13.57 -0.64
N LEU A 242 -6.08 12.26 -0.61
CA LEU A 242 -7.41 11.67 -0.67
C LEU A 242 -7.70 11.00 0.68
N GLY A 243 -8.85 11.29 1.27
CA GLY A 243 -9.24 10.72 2.56
C GLY A 243 -10.75 10.47 2.67
N ASP A 244 -11.13 9.70 3.66
CA ASP A 244 -12.53 9.55 4.02
C ASP A 244 -13.04 10.75 4.84
N SER A 245 -14.27 10.67 5.35
CA SER A 245 -14.87 11.76 6.12
C SER A 245 -14.20 12.00 7.48
N LEU A 246 -13.40 11.07 8.00
CA LEU A 246 -12.62 11.26 9.22
C LEU A 246 -11.58 12.37 9.04
N TYR A 247 -10.96 12.43 7.85
CA TYR A 247 -9.92 13.41 7.51
C TYR A 247 -10.49 14.75 7.04
N SER A 248 -11.81 14.85 6.84
CA SER A 248 -12.50 16.11 6.52
C SER A 248 -12.64 16.97 7.79
N CYS A 249 -11.54 17.54 8.20
CA CYS A 249 -11.44 18.35 9.43
C CYS A 249 -10.35 19.43 9.32
N GLU A 250 -10.53 20.52 10.06
CA GLU A 250 -9.62 21.67 10.07
C GLU A 250 -8.13 21.27 10.21
N PRO A 251 -7.74 20.38 11.17
CA PRO A 251 -6.32 20.03 11.30
C PRO A 251 -5.69 19.46 10.04
N LEU A 252 -6.44 18.74 9.19
CA LEU A 252 -5.92 18.18 7.95
C LEU A 252 -5.94 19.20 6.80
N TYR A 253 -6.90 20.09 6.76
CA TYR A 253 -6.90 21.22 5.83
C TYR A 253 -5.67 22.11 6.05
N GLU A 254 -5.36 22.42 7.31
CA GLU A 254 -4.16 23.15 7.68
C GLU A 254 -2.86 22.45 7.28
N VAL A 255 -2.76 21.14 7.52
CA VAL A 255 -1.61 20.32 7.08
C VAL A 255 -1.42 20.41 5.57
N CYS A 256 -2.50 20.33 4.78
CA CYS A 256 -2.42 20.45 3.33
C CYS A 256 -1.97 21.86 2.91
N LYS A 257 -2.53 22.91 3.51
CA LYS A 257 -2.18 24.32 3.27
C LYS A 257 -0.69 24.59 3.56
N GLN A 258 -0.21 24.19 4.74
CA GLN A 258 1.19 24.38 5.15
C GLN A 258 2.20 23.67 4.24
N ASN A 259 1.82 22.48 3.70
CA ASN A 259 2.67 21.71 2.81
C ASN A 259 2.53 22.11 1.34
N ASN A 260 1.64 23.03 1.01
CA ASN A 260 1.27 23.39 -0.37
C ASN A 260 0.77 22.18 -1.17
N TRP A 261 -0.03 21.33 -0.51
CA TRP A 261 -0.73 20.19 -1.10
C TRP A 261 -2.17 20.54 -1.38
N LYS A 262 -2.78 19.81 -2.32
CA LYS A 262 -4.22 19.81 -2.55
C LYS A 262 -4.84 18.63 -1.81
N PHE A 263 -6.16 18.67 -1.63
CA PHE A 263 -6.89 17.55 -1.05
C PHE A 263 -8.26 17.38 -1.70
N ILE A 264 -8.79 16.15 -1.62
CA ILE A 264 -10.17 15.80 -1.91
C ILE A 264 -10.61 14.80 -0.85
N PHE A 265 -11.43 15.26 0.09
CA PHE A 265 -11.92 14.43 1.18
C PHE A 265 -13.41 14.13 1.03
N ARG A 266 -13.81 12.91 1.39
CA ARG A 266 -15.23 12.59 1.50
C ARG A 266 -15.85 13.51 2.54
N PHE A 267 -16.97 14.17 2.20
CA PHE A 267 -17.69 15.02 3.10
C PHE A 267 -19.03 14.39 3.47
N LYS A 268 -19.42 14.46 4.73
CA LYS A 268 -20.66 13.91 5.25
C LYS A 268 -21.25 14.83 6.30
N GLU A 269 -22.57 14.83 6.40
CA GLU A 269 -23.27 15.46 7.51
C GLU A 269 -22.71 14.98 8.86
N GLY A 270 -22.63 15.90 9.84
CA GLY A 270 -22.05 15.63 11.16
C GLY A 270 -20.54 15.87 11.28
N ARG A 271 -19.84 16.07 10.15
CA ARG A 271 -18.46 16.56 10.11
C ARG A 271 -18.47 18.03 9.72
N ALA A 272 -17.69 18.88 10.45
CA ALA A 272 -17.64 20.33 10.19
C ALA A 272 -19.06 20.93 9.99
N ARG A 273 -19.89 20.88 11.05
CA ARG A 273 -21.34 21.19 10.97
C ARG A 273 -21.63 22.56 10.38
N THR A 274 -20.81 23.57 10.70
CA THR A 274 -20.95 24.92 10.16
C THR A 274 -20.76 24.94 8.65
N LEU A 275 -19.68 24.30 8.17
CA LEU A 275 -19.41 24.16 6.73
C LEU A 275 -20.53 23.40 6.00
N TRP A 276 -21.10 22.37 6.63
CA TRP A 276 -22.23 21.62 6.05
C TRP A 276 -23.48 22.50 5.91
N SER A 277 -23.85 23.23 6.96
CA SER A 277 -25.01 24.13 6.94
C SER A 277 -24.85 25.22 5.88
N GLU A 278 -23.69 25.84 5.82
CA GLU A 278 -23.36 26.87 4.84
C GLU A 278 -23.44 26.33 3.40
N PHE A 279 -22.85 25.14 3.15
CA PHE A 279 -22.95 24.47 1.85
C PHE A 279 -24.41 24.22 1.44
N GLU A 280 -25.27 23.72 2.35
CA GLU A 280 -26.68 23.45 2.05
C GLU A 280 -27.48 24.74 1.79
N GLU A 281 -27.14 25.85 2.42
CA GLU A 281 -27.77 27.15 2.19
C GLU A 281 -27.33 27.75 0.85
N ILE A 282 -26.03 27.81 0.57
CA ILE A 282 -25.50 28.36 -0.69
C ILE A 282 -25.96 27.50 -1.88
N LYS A 283 -26.02 26.17 -1.71
CA LYS A 283 -26.50 25.26 -2.75
C LYS A 283 -27.92 25.56 -3.23
N LYS A 284 -28.77 26.17 -2.38
CA LYS A 284 -30.13 26.59 -2.75
C LYS A 284 -30.16 27.87 -3.60
N ILE A 285 -29.17 28.73 -3.38
CA ILE A 285 -29.09 30.07 -3.98
C ILE A 285 -28.24 30.06 -5.25
N GLU A 286 -27.02 29.50 -5.13
CA GLU A 286 -26.01 29.52 -6.19
C GLU A 286 -25.36 28.13 -6.31
N CYS A 287 -25.88 27.33 -7.23
CA CYS A 287 -25.39 25.97 -7.46
C CYS A 287 -25.10 25.74 -8.94
N HIS A 288 -23.86 25.47 -9.27
CA HIS A 288 -23.49 25.04 -10.61
C HIS A 288 -23.89 23.57 -10.83
N LYS A 289 -24.45 23.27 -12.03
CA LYS A 289 -24.92 21.94 -12.40
C LYS A 289 -24.34 21.51 -13.75
N VAL A 290 -23.65 20.37 -13.77
CA VAL A 290 -23.09 19.75 -14.97
C VAL A 290 -23.38 18.27 -14.95
N LYS A 291 -24.23 17.78 -15.88
CA LYS A 291 -24.68 16.38 -15.90
C LYS A 291 -25.26 15.94 -14.53
N ASN A 292 -24.66 14.96 -13.89
CA ASN A 292 -25.01 14.43 -12.58
C ASN A 292 -24.21 15.06 -11.43
N HIS A 293 -23.43 16.11 -11.72
CA HIS A 293 -22.63 16.83 -10.73
C HIS A 293 -23.28 18.16 -10.38
N LYS A 294 -23.17 18.52 -9.10
CA LYS A 294 -23.47 19.84 -8.56
C LYS A 294 -22.27 20.33 -7.77
N TYR A 295 -21.97 21.61 -7.81
CA TYR A 295 -20.88 22.15 -7.00
C TYR A 295 -21.10 23.60 -6.59
N VAL A 296 -20.48 23.95 -5.47
CA VAL A 296 -20.39 25.30 -4.90
C VAL A 296 -18.93 25.60 -4.65
N ASN A 297 -18.49 26.80 -4.98
CA ASN A 297 -17.12 27.24 -4.76
C ASN A 297 -17.04 28.33 -3.70
N ASP A 298 -15.81 28.56 -3.23
CA ASP A 298 -15.42 29.71 -2.42
C ASP A 298 -16.18 29.83 -1.08
N ILE A 299 -16.42 28.70 -0.43
CA ILE A 299 -16.96 28.65 0.93
C ILE A 299 -15.79 28.89 1.88
N GLU A 300 -15.78 30.01 2.59
CA GLU A 300 -14.73 30.31 3.58
C GLU A 300 -14.95 29.48 4.84
N TYR A 301 -13.97 28.66 5.21
CA TYR A 301 -13.97 27.89 6.44
C TYR A 301 -12.60 27.97 7.11
N HIS A 302 -12.51 28.56 8.31
CA HIS A 302 -11.25 28.77 9.04
C HIS A 302 -10.14 29.40 8.17
N LYS A 303 -10.46 30.47 7.44
CA LYS A 303 -9.54 31.18 6.52
C LYS A 303 -8.98 30.29 5.37
N ILE A 304 -9.71 29.29 4.98
CA ILE A 304 -9.43 28.44 3.84
C ILE A 304 -10.64 28.47 2.91
N ASP A 305 -10.44 28.78 1.64
CA ASP A 305 -11.48 28.73 0.64
C ASP A 305 -11.70 27.28 0.21
N LEU A 306 -12.86 26.77 0.48
CA LEU A 306 -13.25 25.38 0.19
C LEU A 306 -14.28 25.36 -0.95
N ASN A 307 -14.21 24.26 -1.69
CA ASN A 307 -15.13 23.98 -2.79
C ASN A 307 -15.76 22.61 -2.53
N ILE A 308 -17.07 22.48 -2.73
CA ILE A 308 -17.80 21.25 -2.44
C ILE A 308 -18.51 20.76 -3.71
N ALA A 309 -18.30 19.49 -4.03
CA ALA A 309 -18.94 18.81 -5.13
C ALA A 309 -19.87 17.69 -4.62
N GLU A 310 -21.09 17.67 -5.15
CA GLU A 310 -22.07 16.60 -4.97
C GLU A 310 -22.29 15.87 -6.29
N THR A 311 -22.26 14.55 -6.28
CA THR A 311 -22.47 13.73 -7.48
C THR A 311 -23.36 12.55 -7.17
N THR A 312 -24.43 12.36 -7.94
CA THR A 312 -25.30 11.20 -7.82
C THR A 312 -24.97 10.19 -8.91
N VAL A 313 -24.73 8.95 -8.53
CA VAL A 313 -24.38 7.84 -9.41
C VAL A 313 -25.40 6.72 -9.27
N THR A 314 -25.96 6.25 -10.37
CA THR A 314 -26.83 5.07 -10.37
C THR A 314 -25.98 3.81 -10.42
N VAL A 315 -26.15 2.93 -9.45
CA VAL A 315 -25.45 1.65 -9.35
C VAL A 315 -26.47 0.52 -9.46
N ASN A 316 -26.18 -0.46 -10.31
CA ASN A 316 -26.98 -1.69 -10.37
C ASN A 316 -26.56 -2.60 -9.22
N THR A 317 -27.49 -2.94 -8.34
CA THR A 317 -27.27 -3.94 -7.30
C THR A 317 -27.39 -5.34 -7.87
N SER A 318 -26.89 -6.36 -7.14
CA SER A 318 -26.95 -7.78 -7.52
C SER A 318 -28.39 -8.32 -7.69
N LYS A 319 -29.41 -7.53 -7.32
CA LYS A 319 -30.85 -7.85 -7.43
C LYS A 319 -31.57 -7.11 -8.56
N GLU A 320 -30.81 -6.61 -9.57
CA GLU A 320 -31.36 -5.81 -10.70
C GLU A 320 -32.03 -4.48 -10.29
N GLU A 321 -31.98 -4.11 -9.02
CA GLU A 321 -32.49 -2.82 -8.55
C GLU A 321 -31.47 -1.71 -8.82
N LYS A 322 -31.91 -0.63 -9.40
CA LYS A 322 -31.11 0.58 -9.57
C LYS A 322 -31.15 1.38 -8.28
N THR A 323 -29.99 1.54 -7.64
CA THR A 323 -29.85 2.36 -6.43
C THR A 323 -29.04 3.62 -6.76
N GLU A 324 -29.55 4.77 -6.34
CA GLU A 324 -28.82 6.03 -6.46
C GLU A 324 -27.94 6.25 -5.23
N LEU A 325 -26.65 6.48 -5.46
CA LEU A 325 -25.68 6.80 -4.42
C LEU A 325 -25.16 8.22 -4.63
N THR A 326 -25.27 9.05 -3.59
CA THR A 326 -24.75 10.41 -3.60
C THR A 326 -23.39 10.46 -2.92
N PHE A 327 -22.44 11.08 -3.61
CA PHE A 327 -21.08 11.31 -3.12
C PHE A 327 -20.85 12.81 -3.01
N ILE A 328 -20.41 13.26 -1.83
CA ILE A 328 -20.04 14.65 -1.60
C ILE A 328 -18.55 14.68 -1.23
N PHE A 329 -17.82 15.58 -1.88
CA PHE A 329 -16.38 15.80 -1.64
C PHE A 329 -16.12 17.27 -1.38
N VAL A 330 -15.25 17.55 -0.42
CA VAL A 330 -14.69 18.86 -0.14
C VAL A 330 -13.25 18.92 -0.63
N THR A 331 -12.86 20.04 -1.22
CA THR A 331 -11.54 20.26 -1.79
C THR A 331 -11.15 21.75 -1.75
N ASP A 332 -9.85 22.04 -1.75
CA ASP A 332 -9.30 23.38 -1.97
C ASP A 332 -8.98 23.65 -3.47
N ILE A 333 -9.30 22.71 -4.37
CA ILE A 333 -9.18 22.90 -5.80
C ILE A 333 -10.43 23.61 -6.31
N LYS A 334 -10.28 24.77 -6.96
CA LYS A 334 -11.39 25.47 -7.61
C LYS A 334 -12.07 24.56 -8.62
N ILE A 335 -13.37 24.30 -8.41
CA ILE A 335 -14.15 23.42 -9.26
C ILE A 335 -14.67 24.19 -10.46
N THR A 336 -14.63 23.57 -11.62
CA THR A 336 -15.14 24.09 -12.91
C THR A 336 -15.84 22.96 -13.65
N ASP A 337 -16.66 23.31 -14.65
CA ASP A 337 -17.33 22.35 -15.52
C ASP A 337 -16.34 21.42 -16.24
N ARG A 338 -15.10 21.87 -16.45
CA ARG A 338 -14.06 21.08 -17.13
C ARG A 338 -13.35 20.09 -16.23
N ASN A 339 -13.23 20.37 -14.93
CA ASN A 339 -12.43 19.54 -14.02
C ASN A 339 -13.24 18.72 -13.02
N ILE A 340 -14.56 18.98 -12.88
CA ILE A 340 -15.42 18.34 -11.88
C ILE A 340 -15.40 16.81 -11.98
N GLU A 341 -15.41 16.25 -13.19
CA GLU A 341 -15.37 14.81 -13.41
C GLU A 341 -14.04 14.20 -12.96
N GLN A 342 -12.91 14.90 -13.21
CA GLN A 342 -11.58 14.45 -12.73
C GLN A 342 -11.49 14.50 -11.21
N ILE A 343 -12.00 15.55 -10.56
CA ILE A 343 -12.07 15.70 -9.11
C ILE A 343 -12.91 14.59 -8.49
N PHE A 344 -14.08 14.33 -9.05
CA PHE A 344 -14.96 13.26 -8.61
C PHE A 344 -14.30 11.89 -8.73
N ASN A 345 -13.70 11.57 -9.88
CA ASN A 345 -13.00 10.31 -10.11
C ASN A 345 -11.80 10.14 -9.18
N ALA A 346 -11.05 11.21 -8.91
CA ALA A 346 -9.97 11.20 -7.93
C ALA A 346 -10.49 10.89 -6.52
N GLY A 347 -11.54 11.60 -6.07
CA GLY A 347 -12.17 11.33 -4.77
C GLY A 347 -12.67 9.88 -4.63
N ARG A 348 -13.29 9.36 -5.69
CA ARG A 348 -13.71 7.96 -5.77
C ARG A 348 -12.54 6.99 -5.74
N SER A 349 -11.41 7.34 -6.35
CA SER A 349 -10.23 6.49 -6.42
C SER A 349 -9.59 6.21 -5.04
N ARG A 350 -9.91 7.01 -4.01
CA ARG A 350 -9.52 6.73 -2.62
C ARG A 350 -9.84 5.28 -2.22
N TRP A 351 -10.99 4.76 -2.66
CA TRP A 351 -11.41 3.41 -2.31
C TRP A 351 -10.44 2.30 -2.75
N LYS A 352 -9.51 2.61 -3.63
CA LYS A 352 -8.45 1.67 -4.02
C LYS A 352 -7.49 1.34 -2.87
N ILE A 353 -7.30 2.23 -1.87
CA ILE A 353 -6.50 1.90 -0.70
C ILE A 353 -7.12 0.74 0.10
N GLU A 354 -8.45 0.70 0.20
CA GLU A 354 -9.17 -0.39 0.86
C GLU A 354 -9.14 -1.66 0.02
N ASN A 355 -9.52 -1.60 -1.26
CA ASN A 355 -9.71 -2.79 -2.11
C ASN A 355 -8.41 -3.36 -2.67
N GLN A 356 -7.62 -2.57 -3.40
CA GLN A 356 -6.35 -3.00 -3.98
C GLN A 356 -5.22 -3.04 -2.94
N GLY A 357 -5.33 -2.18 -1.92
CA GLY A 357 -4.42 -2.15 -0.78
C GLY A 357 -4.78 -3.19 0.27
N PHE A 358 -5.50 -2.75 1.32
CA PHE A 358 -5.70 -3.54 2.54
C PHE A 358 -6.43 -4.86 2.35
N ASN A 359 -7.53 -4.90 1.59
CA ASN A 359 -8.29 -6.13 1.38
C ASN A 359 -7.44 -7.20 0.69
N ASN A 360 -6.70 -6.83 -0.35
CA ASN A 360 -5.78 -7.74 -1.02
C ASN A 360 -4.66 -8.20 -0.10
N GLN A 361 -4.12 -7.31 0.74
CA GLN A 361 -3.05 -7.63 1.69
C GLN A 361 -3.54 -8.52 2.84
N LYS A 362 -4.77 -8.30 3.34
CA LYS A 362 -5.37 -9.11 4.42
C LYS A 362 -5.80 -10.50 3.94
N ASN A 363 -6.58 -10.53 2.86
CA ASN A 363 -7.40 -11.71 2.54
C ASN A 363 -6.87 -12.51 1.34
N ILE A 364 -6.01 -11.93 0.51
CA ILE A 364 -5.62 -12.54 -0.76
C ILE A 364 -4.13 -12.85 -0.83
N ARG A 365 -3.24 -11.85 -0.54
CA ARG A 365 -1.80 -11.98 -0.79
C ARG A 365 -1.00 -12.40 0.44
N TYR A 366 -1.14 -11.69 1.57
CA TYR A 366 -0.11 -11.72 2.63
C TYR A 366 -0.63 -12.09 4.01
N ASN A 367 -1.95 -12.04 4.25
CA ASN A 367 -2.54 -12.25 5.58
C ASN A 367 -1.90 -11.33 6.65
N ILE A 368 -1.88 -10.02 6.39
CA ILE A 368 -1.20 -9.03 7.26
C ILE A 368 -1.76 -8.94 8.68
N THR A 369 -2.90 -9.57 8.94
CA THR A 369 -3.50 -9.68 10.28
C THR A 369 -2.91 -10.84 11.10
N HIS A 370 -2.06 -11.68 10.48
CA HIS A 370 -1.33 -12.74 11.15
C HIS A 370 0.07 -12.27 11.56
N MET A 371 0.37 -12.37 12.83
CA MET A 371 1.70 -12.01 13.34
C MET A 371 2.73 -13.08 13.01
N CYS A 372 3.81 -12.65 12.34
CA CYS A 372 4.97 -13.50 12.11
C CYS A 372 5.96 -13.47 13.29
N CYS A 373 5.86 -12.49 14.18
CA CYS A 373 6.66 -12.34 15.38
C CYS A 373 5.90 -11.50 16.42
N LEU A 374 6.03 -11.84 17.70
CA LEU A 374 5.39 -11.11 18.81
C LEU A 374 6.11 -9.81 19.19
N ASP A 375 7.39 -9.66 18.83
CA ASP A 375 8.12 -8.43 19.08
C ASP A 375 7.59 -7.27 18.23
N ASN A 376 7.37 -6.10 18.86
CA ASN A 376 6.76 -4.94 18.21
C ASN A 376 7.62 -4.40 17.04
N THR A 377 8.94 -4.35 17.18
CA THR A 377 9.85 -3.89 16.13
C THR A 377 9.86 -4.86 14.96
N ALA A 378 9.94 -6.17 15.25
CA ALA A 378 9.86 -7.19 14.21
C ALA A 378 8.50 -7.18 13.51
N MET A 379 7.39 -7.01 14.21
CA MET A 379 6.05 -6.88 13.63
C MET A 379 5.99 -5.70 12.62
N LYS A 380 6.51 -4.54 12.99
CA LYS A 380 6.58 -3.36 12.11
C LYS A 380 7.46 -3.62 10.89
N ASN A 381 8.61 -4.26 11.07
CA ASN A 381 9.51 -4.61 9.97
C ASN A 381 8.89 -5.66 9.03
N HIS A 382 8.18 -6.67 9.56
CA HIS A 382 7.39 -7.60 8.74
C HIS A 382 6.35 -6.87 7.90
N TYR A 383 5.62 -5.92 8.49
CA TYR A 383 4.63 -5.11 7.78
C TYR A 383 5.27 -4.29 6.65
N LEU A 384 6.39 -3.62 6.91
CA LEU A 384 7.10 -2.84 5.89
C LEU A 384 7.67 -3.72 4.76
N LEU A 385 8.13 -4.93 5.09
CA LEU A 385 8.55 -5.90 4.07
C LEU A 385 7.38 -6.36 3.19
N VAL A 386 6.18 -6.47 3.76
CA VAL A 386 4.98 -6.70 2.95
C VAL A 386 4.74 -5.52 2.01
N GLN A 387 4.86 -4.27 2.46
CA GLN A 387 4.67 -3.10 1.60
C GLN A 387 5.71 -3.04 0.46
N ILE A 388 6.97 -3.35 0.73
CA ILE A 388 8.04 -3.46 -0.28
C ILE A 388 7.72 -4.57 -1.29
N SER A 389 7.32 -5.74 -0.80
CA SER A 389 6.93 -6.88 -1.64
C SER A 389 5.73 -6.57 -2.52
N ASP A 390 4.74 -5.87 -1.95
CA ASP A 390 3.49 -5.51 -2.63
C ASP A 390 3.70 -4.52 -3.77
N ILE A 391 4.65 -3.58 -3.64
CA ILE A 391 5.05 -2.70 -4.75
C ILE A 391 5.55 -3.53 -5.94
N ILE A 392 6.48 -4.45 -5.72
CA ILE A 392 7.02 -5.30 -6.80
C ILE A 392 5.91 -6.18 -7.38
N ARG A 393 5.06 -6.71 -6.52
CA ARG A 393 3.97 -7.61 -6.91
C ARG A 393 2.92 -6.92 -7.77
N GLN A 394 2.47 -5.72 -7.39
CA GLN A 394 1.54 -4.95 -8.19
C GLN A 394 2.16 -4.56 -9.55
N LEU A 395 3.45 -4.18 -9.57
CA LEU A 395 4.15 -3.91 -10.82
C LEU A 395 4.29 -5.15 -11.70
N LEU A 396 4.44 -6.34 -11.12
CA LEU A 396 4.46 -7.60 -11.85
C LEU A 396 3.09 -7.90 -12.49
N GLU A 397 2.01 -7.79 -11.72
CA GLU A 397 0.65 -8.06 -12.18
C GLU A 397 0.21 -7.10 -13.30
N HIS A 398 0.59 -5.83 -13.19
CA HIS A 398 0.17 -4.79 -14.12
C HIS A 398 1.22 -4.45 -15.18
N GLY A 399 2.49 -4.73 -14.96
CA GLY A 399 3.59 -4.38 -15.86
C GLY A 399 4.06 -5.50 -16.77
N SER A 400 4.02 -6.77 -16.34
CA SER A 400 4.41 -7.89 -17.20
C SER A 400 3.37 -8.18 -18.26
N VAL A 401 3.73 -8.02 -19.54
CA VAL A 401 2.85 -8.36 -20.66
C VAL A 401 2.50 -9.84 -20.66
N ALA A 402 3.47 -10.71 -20.37
CA ALA A 402 3.28 -12.15 -20.33
C ALA A 402 2.23 -12.55 -19.29
N ILE A 403 2.33 -12.04 -18.05
CA ILE A 403 1.41 -12.36 -16.98
C ILE A 403 0.01 -11.77 -17.23
N ARG A 404 -0.09 -10.53 -17.71
CA ARG A 404 -1.37 -9.90 -18.04
C ARG A 404 -2.17 -10.64 -19.09
N GLN A 405 -1.50 -11.18 -20.12
CA GLN A 405 -2.15 -11.94 -21.18
C GLN A 405 -2.81 -13.22 -20.67
N LEU A 406 -2.30 -13.81 -19.60
CA LEU A 406 -2.85 -15.03 -19.00
C LEU A 406 -4.15 -14.79 -18.23
N LYS A 407 -4.40 -13.56 -17.75
CA LYS A 407 -5.58 -13.19 -16.93
C LYS A 407 -5.75 -14.08 -15.69
N LEU A 408 -4.64 -14.43 -15.04
CA LEU A 408 -4.65 -15.27 -13.84
C LEU A 408 -5.16 -14.51 -12.61
N GLY A 409 -5.72 -15.25 -11.67
CA GLY A 409 -6.06 -14.73 -10.36
C GLY A 409 -4.82 -14.43 -9.51
N ILE A 410 -4.95 -13.49 -8.55
CA ILE A 410 -3.83 -13.03 -7.70
C ILE A 410 -3.16 -14.20 -6.96
N LYS A 411 -3.94 -15.12 -6.37
CA LYS A 411 -3.40 -16.29 -5.65
C LYS A 411 -2.67 -17.25 -6.60
N GLU A 412 -3.18 -17.41 -7.80
CA GLU A 412 -2.56 -18.28 -8.80
C GLU A 412 -1.19 -17.75 -9.24
N ILE A 413 -1.05 -16.44 -9.46
CA ILE A 413 0.25 -15.86 -9.78
C ILE A 413 1.25 -16.12 -8.63
N SER A 414 0.85 -16.02 -7.35
CA SER A 414 1.72 -16.35 -6.22
C SER A 414 2.17 -17.82 -6.24
N SER A 415 1.23 -18.74 -6.49
CA SER A 415 1.52 -20.16 -6.61
C SER A 415 2.49 -20.45 -7.76
N ARG A 416 2.31 -19.79 -8.91
CA ARG A 416 3.21 -19.94 -10.07
C ARG A 416 4.61 -19.38 -9.82
N ILE A 417 4.72 -18.27 -9.09
CA ILE A 417 6.04 -17.76 -8.66
C ILE A 417 6.73 -18.80 -7.77
N LEU A 418 6.03 -19.35 -6.78
CA LEU A 418 6.60 -20.37 -5.90
C LEU A 418 7.02 -21.62 -6.66
N GLU A 419 6.18 -22.09 -7.59
CA GLU A 419 6.45 -23.27 -8.40
C GLU A 419 7.71 -23.08 -9.27
N SER A 420 7.79 -21.99 -10.04
CA SER A 420 8.96 -21.71 -10.87
C SER A 420 10.22 -21.47 -10.04
N PHE A 421 10.11 -20.78 -8.90
CA PHE A 421 11.23 -20.54 -7.99
C PHE A 421 11.83 -21.83 -7.40
N ARG A 422 11.00 -22.85 -7.16
CA ARG A 422 11.42 -24.14 -6.58
C ARG A 422 11.86 -25.18 -7.59
N ARG A 423 11.50 -25.03 -8.87
CA ARG A 423 11.73 -26.03 -9.92
C ARG A 423 12.71 -25.57 -11.00
N ASP A 424 12.66 -24.29 -11.35
CA ASP A 424 13.40 -23.78 -12.49
C ASP A 424 14.74 -23.20 -12.01
N THR A 425 15.83 -23.86 -12.36
CA THR A 425 17.17 -23.39 -12.02
C THR A 425 17.60 -22.31 -12.99
N LEU A 426 17.84 -21.09 -12.48
CA LEU A 426 18.38 -19.99 -13.26
C LEU A 426 19.89 -20.13 -13.45
N THR A 427 20.34 -19.85 -14.68
CA THR A 427 21.75 -19.73 -14.98
C THR A 427 22.24 -18.29 -14.80
N SER A 428 23.56 -18.09 -14.74
CA SER A 428 24.14 -16.74 -14.71
C SER A 428 23.85 -15.96 -15.98
N GLU A 429 23.70 -16.67 -17.12
CA GLU A 429 23.30 -16.09 -18.39
C GLU A 429 21.84 -15.60 -18.37
N ASP A 430 20.91 -16.38 -17.82
CA ASP A 430 19.51 -15.93 -17.63
C ASP A 430 19.43 -14.63 -16.85
N ILE A 431 20.20 -14.52 -15.77
CA ILE A 431 20.24 -13.31 -14.93
C ILE A 431 20.86 -12.12 -15.67
N SER A 432 21.92 -12.35 -16.45
CA SER A 432 22.56 -11.29 -17.24
C SER A 432 21.65 -10.80 -18.37
N ASN A 433 20.89 -11.71 -18.98
CA ASN A 433 19.99 -11.47 -20.11
C ASN A 433 18.59 -11.02 -19.73
N LEU A 434 18.30 -10.72 -18.46
CA LEU A 434 17.02 -10.16 -18.02
C LEU A 434 16.74 -8.78 -18.65
N LYS A 435 16.62 -8.76 -19.97
CA LYS A 435 16.29 -7.57 -20.78
C LYS A 435 14.86 -7.73 -21.26
N GLN A 436 13.92 -6.91 -20.76
CA GLN A 436 12.58 -6.86 -21.33
C GLN A 436 12.04 -5.44 -21.37
N HIS A 437 11.28 -5.15 -22.43
CA HIS A 437 10.44 -4.00 -22.52
C HIS A 437 9.18 -4.24 -21.67
N ILE A 438 9.16 -3.64 -20.48
CA ILE A 438 8.01 -3.69 -19.59
C ILE A 438 7.12 -2.50 -19.93
N LYS A 439 5.90 -2.79 -20.39
CA LYS A 439 4.92 -1.77 -20.75
C LYS A 439 3.95 -1.59 -19.59
N ILE A 440 4.06 -0.48 -18.87
CA ILE A 440 3.02 -0.01 -17.93
C ILE A 440 2.06 0.98 -18.61
N ARG A 441 2.31 1.33 -19.88
CA ARG A 441 1.58 2.40 -20.58
C ARG A 441 0.09 2.14 -20.80
N ASP A 442 -0.34 0.89 -20.72
CA ASP A 442 -1.73 0.48 -21.03
C ASP A 442 -2.53 0.07 -19.77
N LEU A 443 -2.13 0.55 -18.57
CA LEU A 443 -2.82 0.31 -17.30
C LEU A 443 -4.07 1.17 -17.15
#